data_bd25c47eb7494d3f7830e4124ddbc5fa
#
_entry.id   bd25c47eb7494d3f7830e4124ddbc5fa
#
_cell.length_a   1.000
_cell.length_b   1.000
_cell.length_c   1.000
_cell.angle_alpha   90.00
_cell.angle_beta   90.00
_cell.angle_gamma   90.00
#
_symmetry.space_group_name_H-M   'P 1'
#
loop_
_entity.id
_entity.type
_entity.pdbx_description
1 polymer ?
#
loop_
_entity_poly.entity_id
_entity_poly.type
_entity_poly.pdbx_seq_one_letter_code
_entity_poly.pdbx_strand_id
1 'polypeptide(L)'
;NMFKIANSHRSIRSFTSQEIEDSLLNDILLTGLRSSSSGNMQTWSVIVTRDEAKKHELYELHGDQEMILEAPVMLTFCADVFRMREWIRVNGSRQSFDDFLGFLTGTVDAVIAAQTISLAAESVGLGICYLGTTWWAADQLIELFALPQGVFPVTSLVVGYPAENPDLRDRLPLNLIVHQEKYVRLSDEEILEAHAEREQKAWARYTATESM
;
A
#
# COMPACT_ATOMS: atom_id res chain seq x y z
N ASN A 1 11.20 8.12 16.91
CA ASN A 1 9.86 8.30 17.46
C ASN A 1 8.83 8.14 16.35
N MET A 2 7.83 7.28 16.54
CA MET A 2 6.77 6.95 15.56
C MET A 2 6.05 8.21 15.03
N PHE A 3 5.69 9.16 15.90
CA PHE A 3 5.07 10.42 15.46
C PHE A 3 5.92 11.19 14.46
N LYS A 4 7.25 11.22 14.66
CA LYS A 4 8.16 11.90 13.73
C LYS A 4 8.13 11.20 12.36
N ILE A 5 8.18 9.88 12.33
CA ILE A 5 8.16 9.08 11.09
C ILE A 5 6.86 9.32 10.34
N ALA A 6 5.71 9.11 10.99
CA ALA A 6 4.39 9.27 10.38
C ALA A 6 4.15 10.71 9.87
N ASN A 7 4.58 11.73 10.61
CA ASN A 7 4.42 13.14 10.21
C ASN A 7 5.40 13.59 9.13
N SER A 8 6.49 12.85 8.91
CA SER A 8 7.44 13.13 7.82
C SER A 8 7.22 12.28 6.58
N HIS A 9 6.18 11.44 6.58
CA HIS A 9 5.87 10.56 5.46
C HIS A 9 5.67 11.32 4.15
N ARG A 10 6.32 10.83 3.11
CA ARG A 10 6.18 11.29 1.71
C ARG A 10 6.38 10.12 0.75
N SER A 11 5.58 10.10 -0.31
CA SER A 11 5.77 9.09 -1.36
C SER A 11 7.05 9.38 -2.13
N ILE A 12 7.97 8.44 -2.16
CA ILE A 12 9.23 8.48 -2.90
C ILE A 12 9.06 7.74 -4.22
N ARG A 13 9.38 8.39 -5.33
CA ARG A 13 9.22 7.85 -6.68
C ARG A 13 10.54 7.77 -7.46
N SER A 14 11.64 8.22 -6.87
CA SER A 14 12.98 8.03 -7.40
C SER A 14 13.88 7.39 -6.35
N PHE A 15 14.58 6.35 -6.75
CA PHE A 15 15.39 5.52 -5.87
C PHE A 15 16.82 5.43 -6.37
N THR A 16 17.75 5.23 -5.43
CA THR A 16 19.13 4.90 -5.77
C THR A 16 19.24 3.44 -6.18
N SER A 17 20.32 3.08 -6.87
CA SER A 17 20.63 1.69 -7.23
C SER A 17 21.12 0.83 -6.05
N GLN A 18 21.06 1.35 -4.82
CA GLN A 18 21.48 0.62 -3.63
C GLN A 18 20.48 -0.49 -3.30
N GLU A 19 20.98 -1.73 -3.24
CA GLU A 19 20.19 -2.88 -2.84
C GLU A 19 19.82 -2.83 -1.34
N ILE A 20 18.66 -3.40 -1.00
CA ILE A 20 18.26 -3.63 0.38
C ILE A 20 18.78 -5.01 0.80
N GLU A 21 19.62 -5.04 1.83
CA GLU A 21 20.13 -6.28 2.40
C GLU A 21 18.99 -7.21 2.84
N ASP A 22 19.12 -8.52 2.57
CA ASP A 22 18.09 -9.51 2.88
C ASP A 22 17.71 -9.53 4.37
N SER A 23 18.69 -9.36 5.25
CA SER A 23 18.47 -9.26 6.70
C SER A 23 17.58 -8.08 7.06
N LEU A 24 17.85 -6.90 6.48
CA LEU A 24 17.06 -5.70 6.71
C LEU A 24 15.64 -5.84 6.18
N LEU A 25 15.48 -6.37 4.95
CA LEU A 25 14.16 -6.61 4.39
C LEU A 25 13.36 -7.62 5.24
N ASN A 26 14.01 -8.68 5.70
CA ASN A 26 13.38 -9.67 6.59
C ASN A 26 12.92 -9.04 7.91
N ASP A 27 13.72 -8.19 8.54
CA ASP A 27 13.36 -7.49 9.78
C ASP A 27 12.13 -6.57 9.56
N ILE A 28 12.08 -5.87 8.43
CA ILE A 28 10.94 -5.04 8.04
C ILE A 28 9.69 -5.90 7.85
N LEU A 29 9.78 -7.02 7.14
CA LEU A 29 8.67 -7.94 6.91
C LEU A 29 8.20 -8.60 8.22
N LEU A 30 9.13 -9.01 9.10
CA LEU A 30 8.81 -9.54 10.42
C LEU A 30 8.05 -8.53 11.29
N THR A 31 8.34 -7.25 11.16
CA THR A 31 7.57 -6.20 11.83
C THR A 31 6.11 -6.19 11.37
N GLY A 32 5.86 -6.46 10.08
CA GLY A 32 4.51 -6.61 9.53
C GLY A 32 3.71 -7.74 10.17
N LEU A 33 4.34 -8.84 10.57
CA LEU A 33 3.67 -9.92 11.28
C LEU A 33 3.13 -9.52 12.66
N ARG A 34 3.59 -8.39 13.20
CA ARG A 34 3.11 -7.83 14.47
C ARG A 34 1.93 -6.88 14.31
N SER A 35 1.49 -6.64 13.07
CA SER A 35 0.30 -5.85 12.80
C SER A 35 -0.96 -6.50 13.37
N SER A 36 -1.97 -5.69 13.66
CA SER A 36 -3.28 -6.21 14.05
C SER A 36 -3.91 -6.99 12.90
N SER A 37 -4.60 -8.07 13.24
CA SER A 37 -5.32 -8.92 12.30
C SER A 37 -6.64 -9.36 12.89
N SER A 38 -7.67 -9.46 12.08
CA SER A 38 -9.01 -9.87 12.48
C SER A 38 -8.99 -11.26 13.12
N GLY A 39 -9.35 -11.36 14.40
CA GLY A 39 -9.33 -12.63 15.14
C GLY A 39 -7.97 -13.32 15.16
N ASN A 40 -6.88 -12.61 14.94
CA ASN A 40 -5.52 -13.15 14.75
C ASN A 40 -5.42 -14.20 13.63
N MET A 41 -6.29 -14.12 12.62
CA MET A 41 -6.33 -15.07 11.50
C MET A 41 -5.23 -14.82 10.47
N GLN A 42 -4.69 -13.60 10.43
CA GLN A 42 -3.59 -13.19 9.53
C GLN A 42 -3.91 -13.52 8.06
N THR A 43 -5.10 -13.07 7.62
CA THR A 43 -5.65 -13.34 6.29
C THR A 43 -5.03 -12.46 5.20
N TRP A 44 -3.71 -12.37 5.19
CA TRP A 44 -2.93 -11.63 4.22
C TRP A 44 -1.65 -12.36 3.83
N SER A 45 -1.16 -12.07 2.64
CA SER A 45 0.14 -12.51 2.14
C SER A 45 0.83 -11.36 1.43
N VAL A 46 2.15 -11.43 1.30
CA VAL A 46 2.94 -10.46 0.53
C VAL A 46 3.86 -11.21 -0.43
N ILE A 47 3.89 -10.74 -1.68
CA ILE A 47 4.82 -11.22 -2.70
C ILE A 47 5.94 -10.21 -2.80
N VAL A 48 7.17 -10.68 -2.64
CA VAL A 48 8.39 -9.88 -2.76
C VAL A 48 8.95 -10.07 -4.16
N THR A 49 9.06 -8.98 -4.92
CA THR A 49 9.63 -9.00 -6.26
C THR A 49 10.92 -8.19 -6.30
N ARG A 50 12.03 -8.84 -6.70
CA ARG A 50 13.34 -8.26 -6.96
C ARG A 50 13.85 -8.59 -8.37
N ASP A 51 13.30 -9.65 -8.97
CA ASP A 51 13.67 -10.09 -10.30
C ASP A 51 13.37 -9.03 -11.37
N GLU A 52 14.37 -8.64 -12.14
CA GLU A 52 14.27 -7.55 -13.10
C GLU A 52 13.26 -7.86 -14.21
N ALA A 53 13.16 -9.10 -14.67
CA ALA A 53 12.19 -9.46 -15.70
C ALA A 53 10.76 -9.34 -15.15
N LYS A 54 10.53 -9.76 -13.90
CA LYS A 54 9.25 -9.58 -13.22
C LYS A 54 8.92 -8.12 -12.97
N LYS A 55 9.91 -7.29 -12.63
CA LYS A 55 9.72 -5.84 -12.47
C LYS A 55 9.32 -5.18 -13.79
N HIS A 56 9.86 -5.61 -14.93
CA HIS A 56 9.43 -5.13 -16.24
C HIS A 56 7.98 -5.51 -16.56
N GLU A 57 7.56 -6.75 -16.29
CA GLU A 57 6.15 -7.14 -16.43
C GLU A 57 5.24 -6.28 -15.53
N LEU A 58 5.64 -6.05 -14.28
CA LEU A 58 4.91 -5.21 -13.34
C LEU A 58 4.88 -3.73 -13.76
N TYR A 59 5.95 -3.21 -14.32
CA TYR A 59 6.04 -1.87 -14.87
C TYR A 59 4.94 -1.63 -15.93
N GLU A 60 4.84 -2.52 -16.91
CA GLU A 60 3.80 -2.46 -17.96
C GLU A 60 2.39 -2.55 -17.36
N LEU A 61 2.15 -3.48 -16.44
CA LEU A 61 0.85 -3.68 -15.79
C LEU A 61 0.44 -2.49 -14.92
N HIS A 62 1.38 -1.73 -14.41
CA HIS A 62 1.13 -0.56 -13.58
C HIS A 62 1.15 0.77 -14.36
N GLY A 63 1.11 0.74 -15.69
CA GLY A 63 1.04 1.93 -16.54
C GLY A 63 2.36 2.71 -16.58
N ASP A 64 3.44 1.99 -16.77
CA ASP A 64 4.79 2.51 -17.04
C ASP A 64 5.33 3.46 -15.96
N GLN A 65 5.11 3.10 -14.68
CA GLN A 65 5.62 3.89 -13.56
C GLN A 65 7.09 3.55 -13.28
N GLU A 66 8.02 4.43 -13.71
CA GLU A 66 9.48 4.26 -13.62
C GLU A 66 9.99 3.83 -12.23
N MET A 67 9.32 4.27 -11.17
CA MET A 67 9.69 3.91 -9.80
C MET A 67 9.71 2.39 -9.53
N ILE A 68 9.00 1.59 -10.35
CA ILE A 68 8.98 0.13 -10.23
C ILE A 68 10.32 -0.46 -10.70
N LEU A 69 10.89 0.11 -11.76
CA LEU A 69 12.19 -0.30 -12.27
C LEU A 69 13.34 0.20 -11.39
N GLU A 70 13.23 1.44 -10.87
CA GLU A 70 14.26 2.04 -10.03
C GLU A 70 14.35 1.39 -8.63
N ALA A 71 13.21 1.06 -8.02
CA ALA A 71 13.20 0.50 -6.68
C ALA A 71 13.79 -0.92 -6.66
N PRO A 72 14.68 -1.25 -5.70
CA PRO A 72 15.26 -2.59 -5.59
C PRO A 72 14.24 -3.66 -5.18
N VAL A 73 13.11 -3.26 -4.59
CA VAL A 73 12.09 -4.18 -4.11
C VAL A 73 10.69 -3.63 -4.39
N MET A 74 9.82 -4.50 -4.89
CA MET A 74 8.38 -4.29 -4.92
C MET A 74 7.67 -5.33 -4.05
N LEU A 75 6.72 -4.89 -3.25
CA LEU A 75 5.89 -5.71 -2.37
C LEU A 75 4.45 -5.65 -2.85
N THR A 76 3.86 -6.79 -3.23
CA THR A 76 2.43 -6.87 -3.57
C THR A 76 1.69 -7.57 -2.43
N PHE A 77 0.82 -6.84 -1.76
CA PHE A 77 0.02 -7.32 -0.63
C PHE A 77 -1.30 -7.89 -1.13
N CYS A 78 -1.61 -9.07 -0.67
CA CYS A 78 -2.83 -9.80 -1.05
C CYS A 78 -3.73 -10.04 0.16
N ALA A 79 -5.04 -9.86 -0.01
CA ALA A 79 -6.02 -10.54 0.81
C ALA A 79 -5.88 -12.04 0.58
N ASP A 80 -5.67 -12.83 1.63
CA ASP A 80 -5.41 -14.26 1.53
C ASP A 80 -6.29 -15.02 2.50
N VAL A 81 -7.47 -15.37 2.04
CA VAL A 81 -8.37 -16.28 2.78
C VAL A 81 -8.17 -17.73 2.37
N PHE A 82 -7.38 -18.00 1.32
CA PHE A 82 -7.09 -19.36 0.85
C PHE A 82 -6.43 -20.19 1.95
N ARG A 83 -5.39 -19.68 2.60
CA ARG A 83 -4.68 -20.39 3.68
C ARG A 83 -5.61 -20.74 4.84
N MET A 84 -6.52 -19.85 5.22
CA MET A 84 -7.51 -20.09 6.28
C MET A 84 -8.54 -21.15 5.83
N ARG A 85 -9.02 -21.07 4.60
CA ARG A 85 -9.96 -22.06 4.03
C ARG A 85 -9.34 -23.44 3.97
N GLU A 86 -8.07 -23.56 3.54
CA GLU A 86 -7.35 -24.82 3.53
C GLU A 86 -7.15 -25.39 4.94
N TRP A 87 -6.83 -24.55 5.91
CA TRP A 87 -6.74 -24.99 7.31
C TRP A 87 -8.07 -25.52 7.84
N ILE A 88 -9.18 -24.85 7.55
CA ILE A 88 -10.53 -25.30 7.89
C ILE A 88 -10.84 -26.65 7.22
N ARG A 89 -10.52 -26.77 5.93
CA ARG A 89 -10.76 -27.99 5.14
C ARG A 89 -10.02 -29.20 5.70
N VAL A 90 -8.71 -29.06 5.98
CA VAL A 90 -7.90 -30.20 6.47
C VAL A 90 -8.28 -30.61 7.89
N ASN A 91 -8.90 -29.73 8.67
CA ASN A 91 -9.45 -30.05 9.99
C ASN A 91 -10.88 -30.60 9.94
N GLY A 92 -11.47 -30.80 8.76
CA GLY A 92 -12.81 -31.34 8.60
C GLY A 92 -13.93 -30.43 9.13
N SER A 93 -13.66 -29.15 9.29
CA SER A 93 -14.63 -28.18 9.78
C SER A 93 -15.48 -27.61 8.63
N ARG A 94 -16.62 -26.98 8.98
CA ARG A 94 -17.50 -26.36 7.98
C ARG A 94 -16.76 -25.23 7.25
N GLN A 95 -16.81 -25.27 5.91
CA GLN A 95 -16.20 -24.24 5.06
C GLN A 95 -16.79 -22.86 5.36
N SER A 96 -15.93 -21.85 5.32
CA SER A 96 -16.23 -20.43 5.57
C SER A 96 -15.24 -19.54 4.80
N PHE A 97 -15.39 -18.22 4.83
CA PHE A 97 -14.53 -17.24 4.16
C PHE A 97 -14.53 -17.31 2.63
N ASP A 98 -15.63 -17.71 2.01
CA ASP A 98 -15.84 -17.66 0.56
C ASP A 98 -16.89 -16.62 0.14
N ASP A 99 -17.09 -15.62 0.97
CA ASP A 99 -18.03 -14.53 0.81
C ASP A 99 -17.33 -13.14 0.81
N PHE A 100 -18.12 -12.10 0.58
CA PHE A 100 -17.64 -10.73 0.61
C PHE A 100 -17.02 -10.34 1.96
N LEU A 101 -17.52 -10.85 3.07
CA LEU A 101 -16.99 -10.57 4.39
C LEU A 101 -15.57 -11.15 4.56
N GLY A 102 -15.34 -12.36 4.05
CA GLY A 102 -14.00 -12.97 4.00
C GLY A 102 -13.02 -12.12 3.19
N PHE A 103 -13.44 -11.67 1.99
CA PHE A 103 -12.65 -10.77 1.15
C PHE A 103 -12.34 -9.45 1.88
N LEU A 104 -13.33 -8.80 2.49
CA LEU A 104 -13.15 -7.56 3.23
C LEU A 104 -12.20 -7.73 4.41
N THR A 105 -12.32 -8.83 5.16
CA THR A 105 -11.44 -9.16 6.28
C THR A 105 -9.99 -9.28 5.82
N GLY A 106 -9.73 -10.05 4.75
CA GLY A 106 -8.40 -10.19 4.17
C GLY A 106 -7.83 -8.87 3.64
N THR A 107 -8.68 -8.05 3.03
CA THR A 107 -8.30 -6.72 2.53
C THR A 107 -7.85 -5.80 3.67
N VAL A 108 -8.61 -5.73 4.75
CA VAL A 108 -8.27 -4.92 5.94
C VAL A 108 -6.96 -5.40 6.55
N ASP A 109 -6.80 -6.71 6.77
CA ASP A 109 -5.56 -7.28 7.31
C ASP A 109 -4.35 -6.95 6.41
N ALA A 110 -4.48 -7.08 5.08
CA ALA A 110 -3.42 -6.76 4.13
C ALA A 110 -3.01 -5.27 4.17
N VAL A 111 -3.97 -4.35 4.25
CA VAL A 111 -3.69 -2.91 4.32
C VAL A 111 -3.03 -2.53 5.64
N ILE A 112 -3.47 -3.10 6.76
CA ILE A 112 -2.86 -2.85 8.07
C ILE A 112 -1.40 -3.36 8.09
N ALA A 113 -1.15 -4.55 7.54
CA ALA A 113 0.20 -5.10 7.41
C ALA A 113 1.08 -4.24 6.49
N ALA A 114 0.57 -3.81 5.32
CA ALA A 114 1.27 -2.94 4.39
C ALA A 114 1.67 -1.62 5.05
N GLN A 115 0.77 -0.98 5.80
CA GLN A 115 1.08 0.27 6.51
C GLN A 115 2.10 0.07 7.63
N THR A 116 2.05 -1.05 8.35
CA THR A 116 3.04 -1.37 9.39
C THR A 116 4.42 -1.56 8.78
N ILE A 117 4.53 -2.30 7.66
CA ILE A 117 5.76 -2.52 6.91
C ILE A 117 6.29 -1.20 6.34
N SER A 118 5.43 -0.32 5.82
CA SER A 118 5.80 1.00 5.34
C SER A 118 6.47 1.83 6.42
N LEU A 119 5.88 1.92 7.61
CA LEU A 119 6.45 2.66 8.73
C LEU A 119 7.76 2.03 9.23
N ALA A 120 7.88 0.70 9.19
CA ALA A 120 9.13 0.02 9.51
C ALA A 120 10.23 0.38 8.52
N ALA A 121 9.95 0.36 7.20
CA ALA A 121 10.88 0.77 6.16
C ALA A 121 11.33 2.24 6.33
N GLU A 122 10.38 3.15 6.51
CA GLU A 122 10.69 4.58 6.73
C GLU A 122 11.49 4.81 8.00
N SER A 123 11.31 3.98 9.05
CA SER A 123 12.03 4.11 10.32
C SER A 123 13.53 3.84 10.21
N VAL A 124 13.93 3.12 9.18
CA VAL A 124 15.34 2.79 8.89
C VAL A 124 15.89 3.58 7.69
N GLY A 125 15.17 4.62 7.26
CA GLY A 125 15.62 5.54 6.21
C GLY A 125 15.32 5.11 4.78
N LEU A 126 14.52 4.07 4.58
CA LEU A 126 14.02 3.72 3.25
C LEU A 126 12.86 4.65 2.85
N GLY A 127 12.71 4.86 1.55
CA GLY A 127 11.57 5.49 0.92
C GLY A 127 10.56 4.47 0.43
N ILE A 128 9.30 4.87 0.38
CA ILE A 128 8.20 4.02 -0.12
C ILE A 128 7.26 4.80 -1.03
N CYS A 129 6.59 4.09 -1.93
CA CYS A 129 5.41 4.61 -2.62
C CYS A 129 4.38 3.50 -2.84
N TYR A 130 3.12 3.76 -2.46
CA TYR A 130 2.00 2.90 -2.80
C TYR A 130 1.60 3.05 -4.25
N LEU A 131 1.21 1.93 -4.89
CA LEU A 131 0.71 1.87 -6.26
C LEU A 131 -0.81 1.65 -6.24
N GLY A 132 -1.57 2.71 -6.54
CA GLY A 132 -3.03 2.64 -6.66
C GLY A 132 -3.51 1.86 -7.88
N THR A 133 -2.64 1.64 -8.86
CA THR A 133 -2.91 0.89 -10.10
C THR A 133 -3.06 -0.62 -9.90
N THR A 134 -2.73 -1.16 -8.72
CA THR A 134 -2.85 -2.59 -8.39
C THR A 134 -4.25 -3.14 -8.69
N TRP A 135 -5.31 -2.37 -8.44
CA TRP A 135 -6.67 -2.83 -8.70
C TRP A 135 -7.03 -2.86 -10.18
N TRP A 136 -6.44 -1.97 -10.98
CA TRP A 136 -6.69 -1.93 -12.43
C TRP A 136 -6.06 -3.12 -13.14
N ALA A 137 -4.94 -3.61 -12.62
CA ALA A 137 -4.20 -4.74 -13.14
C ALA A 137 -4.49 -6.05 -12.37
N ALA A 138 -5.54 -6.11 -11.56
CA ALA A 138 -5.77 -7.24 -10.65
C ALA A 138 -5.81 -8.59 -11.36
N ASP A 139 -6.52 -8.70 -12.48
CA ASP A 139 -6.64 -9.95 -13.24
C ASP A 139 -5.27 -10.42 -13.78
N GLN A 140 -4.49 -9.50 -14.34
CA GLN A 140 -3.16 -9.80 -14.85
C GLN A 140 -2.18 -10.15 -13.71
N LEU A 141 -2.30 -9.48 -12.56
CA LEU A 141 -1.48 -9.79 -11.38
C LEU A 141 -1.82 -11.17 -10.81
N ILE A 142 -3.10 -11.60 -10.85
CA ILE A 142 -3.52 -12.94 -10.45
C ILE A 142 -2.82 -13.98 -11.34
N GLU A 143 -2.80 -13.76 -12.65
CA GLU A 143 -2.12 -14.63 -13.62
C GLU A 143 -0.60 -14.62 -13.42
N LEU A 144 0.01 -13.43 -13.36
CA LEU A 144 1.46 -13.26 -13.22
C LEU A 144 2.04 -13.94 -11.99
N PHE A 145 1.33 -13.86 -10.87
CA PHE A 145 1.73 -14.43 -9.59
C PHE A 145 1.13 -15.81 -9.31
N ALA A 146 0.36 -16.37 -10.25
CA ALA A 146 -0.34 -17.65 -10.10
C ALA A 146 -1.15 -17.71 -8.79
N LEU A 147 -1.89 -16.65 -8.47
CA LEU A 147 -2.65 -16.56 -7.23
C LEU A 147 -3.81 -17.56 -7.25
N PRO A 148 -3.97 -18.38 -6.20
CA PRO A 148 -5.09 -19.32 -6.12
C PRO A 148 -6.41 -18.59 -5.81
N GLN A 149 -7.54 -19.26 -6.06
CA GLN A 149 -8.84 -18.76 -5.66
C GLN A 149 -8.87 -18.47 -4.15
N GLY A 150 -9.28 -17.25 -3.78
CA GLY A 150 -9.27 -16.77 -2.40
C GLY A 150 -8.03 -15.96 -2.04
N VAL A 151 -7.16 -15.68 -3.02
CA VAL A 151 -6.06 -14.70 -2.89
C VAL A 151 -6.28 -13.58 -3.92
N PHE A 152 -6.28 -12.32 -3.46
CA PHE A 152 -6.53 -11.16 -4.31
C PHE A 152 -5.51 -10.04 -4.02
N PRO A 153 -4.89 -9.44 -5.07
CA PRO A 153 -3.93 -8.34 -4.89
C PRO A 153 -4.65 -7.06 -4.46
N VAL A 154 -4.34 -6.58 -3.26
CA VAL A 154 -5.00 -5.42 -2.63
C VAL A 154 -4.27 -4.12 -2.91
N THR A 155 -2.96 -4.12 -2.75
CA THR A 155 -2.11 -2.94 -2.96
C THR A 155 -0.68 -3.38 -3.18
N SER A 156 0.08 -2.53 -3.87
CA SER A 156 1.51 -2.74 -4.05
C SER A 156 2.30 -1.57 -3.49
N LEU A 157 3.55 -1.82 -3.15
CA LEU A 157 4.46 -0.88 -2.52
C LEU A 157 5.85 -1.05 -3.12
N VAL A 158 6.44 0.01 -3.68
CA VAL A 158 7.87 0.04 -3.99
C VAL A 158 8.66 0.52 -2.78
N VAL A 159 9.83 -0.08 -2.56
CA VAL A 159 10.69 0.18 -1.38
C VAL A 159 12.15 0.27 -1.84
N GLY A 160 12.86 1.30 -1.41
CA GLY A 160 14.27 1.51 -1.74
C GLY A 160 14.90 2.67 -1.00
N TYR A 161 16.19 2.91 -1.22
CA TYR A 161 16.85 4.10 -0.70
C TYR A 161 16.47 5.31 -1.56
N PRO A 162 15.93 6.40 -0.95
CA PRO A 162 15.40 7.52 -1.71
C PRO A 162 16.51 8.29 -2.45
N ALA A 163 16.31 8.60 -3.75
CA ALA A 163 17.14 9.51 -4.55
C ALA A 163 16.56 10.93 -4.57
N GLU A 164 15.40 11.15 -3.96
CA GLU A 164 14.71 12.43 -3.90
C GLU A 164 14.25 12.76 -2.48
N ASN A 165 13.92 14.01 -2.25
CA ASN A 165 13.32 14.48 -1.00
C ASN A 165 12.19 15.48 -1.30
N PRO A 166 11.04 15.02 -1.80
CA PRO A 166 9.96 15.90 -2.20
C PRO A 166 9.33 16.60 -0.99
N ASP A 167 8.66 17.73 -1.24
CA ASP A 167 7.92 18.45 -0.20
C ASP A 167 6.80 17.60 0.38
N LEU A 168 6.47 17.87 1.64
CA LEU A 168 5.30 17.27 2.28
C LEU A 168 4.01 17.69 1.55
N ARG A 169 3.17 16.71 1.28
CA ARG A 169 1.85 16.98 0.73
C ARG A 169 0.92 17.50 1.81
N ASP A 170 0.10 18.49 1.46
CA ASP A 170 -0.98 18.99 2.28
C ASP A 170 -1.97 17.88 2.68
N ARG A 171 -2.64 18.09 3.78
CA ARG A 171 -3.72 17.23 4.29
C ARG A 171 -4.94 18.09 4.57
N LEU A 172 -6.11 17.48 4.51
CA LEU A 172 -7.34 18.15 4.95
C LEU A 172 -7.25 18.48 6.44
N PRO A 173 -7.87 19.57 6.89
CA PRO A 173 -7.99 19.90 8.31
C PRO A 173 -8.62 18.76 9.12
N LEU A 174 -8.15 18.57 10.34
CA LEU A 174 -8.55 17.43 11.18
C LEU A 174 -10.07 17.36 11.41
N ASN A 175 -10.71 18.51 11.60
CA ASN A 175 -12.16 18.61 11.85
C ASN A 175 -13.04 18.18 10.67
N LEU A 176 -12.47 18.04 9.48
CA LEU A 176 -13.21 17.54 8.32
C LEU A 176 -13.23 16.01 8.24
N ILE A 177 -12.32 15.36 8.96
CA ILE A 177 -12.14 13.91 8.91
C ILE A 177 -12.54 13.27 10.23
N VAL A 178 -12.30 13.98 11.34
CA VAL A 178 -12.59 13.47 12.69
C VAL A 178 -13.90 14.06 13.19
N HIS A 179 -14.89 13.22 13.35
CA HIS A 179 -16.21 13.56 13.90
C HIS A 179 -16.32 13.03 15.34
N GLN A 180 -16.88 13.85 16.23
CA GLN A 180 -17.13 13.45 17.63
C GLN A 180 -18.49 12.79 17.74
N GLU A 181 -18.54 11.59 18.29
CA GLU A 181 -19.73 10.78 18.60
C GLU A 181 -20.61 10.42 17.37
N LYS A 182 -20.74 11.30 16.39
CA LYS A 182 -21.58 11.08 15.20
C LYS A 182 -20.99 11.78 13.97
N TYR A 183 -21.30 11.25 12.80
CA TYR A 183 -20.94 11.88 11.54
C TYR A 183 -21.70 13.20 11.37
N VAL A 184 -20.97 14.27 11.05
CA VAL A 184 -21.52 15.60 10.74
C VAL A 184 -21.34 15.87 9.26
N ARG A 185 -22.44 16.14 8.54
CA ARG A 185 -22.39 16.59 7.15
C ARG A 185 -21.95 18.04 7.11
N LEU A 186 -21.00 18.31 6.23
CA LEU A 186 -20.58 19.67 5.92
C LEU A 186 -21.59 20.33 4.97
N SER A 187 -21.74 21.65 5.06
CA SER A 187 -22.43 22.46 4.05
C SER A 187 -21.57 22.58 2.78
N ASP A 188 -22.18 23.04 1.70
CA ASP A 188 -21.47 23.26 0.43
C ASP A 188 -20.35 24.31 0.59
N GLU A 189 -20.62 25.37 1.38
CA GLU A 189 -19.66 26.43 1.69
C GLU A 189 -18.46 25.85 2.48
N GLU A 190 -18.70 25.06 3.51
CA GLU A 190 -17.64 24.41 4.30
C GLU A 190 -16.79 23.45 3.45
N ILE A 191 -17.40 22.72 2.52
CA ILE A 191 -16.69 21.86 1.58
C ILE A 191 -15.78 22.68 0.66
N LEU A 192 -16.31 23.75 0.07
CA LEU A 192 -15.54 24.63 -0.83
C LEU A 192 -14.36 25.28 -0.09
N GLU A 193 -14.59 25.85 1.08
CA GLU A 193 -13.54 26.46 1.91
C GLU A 193 -12.47 25.46 2.29
N ALA A 194 -12.86 24.27 2.72
CA ALA A 194 -11.96 23.18 3.13
C ALA A 194 -11.00 22.71 2.01
N HIS A 195 -11.41 22.82 0.76
CA HIS A 195 -10.64 22.34 -0.39
C HIS A 195 -9.94 23.48 -1.17
N ALA A 196 -10.28 24.75 -0.92
CA ALA A 196 -9.80 25.89 -1.72
C ALA A 196 -8.27 25.98 -1.83
N GLU A 197 -7.55 25.90 -0.72
CA GLU A 197 -6.08 25.97 -0.72
C GLU A 197 -5.45 24.77 -1.45
N ARG A 198 -5.99 23.58 -1.22
CA ARG A 198 -5.53 22.35 -1.86
C ARG A 198 -5.78 22.36 -3.36
N GLU A 199 -6.94 22.83 -3.78
CA GLU A 199 -7.32 22.97 -5.18
C GLU A 199 -6.40 23.97 -5.89
N GLN A 200 -6.15 25.13 -5.29
CA GLN A 200 -5.23 26.12 -5.82
C GLN A 200 -3.81 25.55 -6.01
N LYS A 201 -3.28 24.84 -5.01
CA LYS A 201 -1.97 24.20 -5.09
C LYS A 201 -1.93 23.08 -6.13
N ALA A 202 -3.00 22.31 -6.27
CA ALA A 202 -3.10 21.25 -7.28
C ALA A 202 -3.14 21.85 -8.69
N TRP A 203 -3.92 22.89 -8.90
CA TRP A 203 -4.02 23.60 -10.18
C TRP A 203 -2.69 24.20 -10.59
N ALA A 204 -1.99 24.88 -9.67
CA ALA A 204 -0.67 25.45 -9.94
C ALA A 204 0.37 24.42 -10.38
N ARG A 205 0.34 23.21 -9.79
CA ARG A 205 1.21 22.09 -10.19
C ARG A 205 0.85 21.54 -11.57
N TYR A 206 -0.43 21.38 -11.85
CA TYR A 206 -0.92 20.86 -13.12
C TYR A 206 -0.53 21.79 -14.29
N THR A 207 -0.76 23.09 -14.15
CA THR A 207 -0.43 24.08 -15.18
C THR A 207 1.07 24.27 -15.39
N ALA A 208 1.89 24.06 -14.34
CA ALA A 208 3.35 24.08 -14.49
C ALA A 208 3.89 22.91 -15.32
N THR A 209 3.21 21.75 -15.30
CA THR A 209 3.61 20.56 -16.06
C THR A 209 3.22 20.65 -17.54
N GLU A 210 2.14 21.36 -17.88
CA GLU A 210 1.72 21.58 -19.28
C GLU A 210 2.60 22.63 -20.02
N SER A 211 3.41 23.38 -19.30
CA SER A 211 4.30 24.41 -19.85
C SER A 211 5.74 23.92 -20.12
N MET A 212 6.03 22.64 -19.92
CA MET A 212 7.28 21.98 -20.27
C MET A 212 7.11 21.10 -21.52
#